data_b3be55d1ab1581d9cfb23a1f36c44915
#
_entry.id   b3be55d1ab1581d9cfb23a1f36c44915
#
_cell.length_a   1.000
_cell.length_b   1.000
_cell.length_c   1.000
_cell.angle_alpha   90.00
_cell.angle_beta   90.00
_cell.angle_gamma   90.00
#
_symmetry.space_group_name_H-M   'P 1'
#
loop_
_entity.id
_entity.type
_entity.pdbx_description
1 polymer ?
#
loop_
_entity_poly.entity_id
_entity_poly.type
_entity_poly.pdbx_seq_one_letter_code
_entity_poly.pdbx_strand_id
1 'polypeptide(L)'
;MLCEIADISTGNSNTNEAVEDGKYPFFVRSQEPLRKNDFEYDEAAIITAGDGVGVGKVYHYIEGKYALHQRAYRIHINTSEVVPKYYFHYMKAKFLPYIQKTMFQGSVASIRRPMLNAFPVPVLPLDVQNRIVNVLDNFEKICSDLNIGLPAEIEARQKQYEYYRDKLLTFAEIGNTILSRAEQSRAEQSRAEQSRAEQSRAEQSRAEQSRA
;
A
#
# COMPACT_ATOMS: atom_id res chain seq x y z
N MET A 1 -25.53 -7.83 11.38
CA MET A 1 -24.68 -9.03 11.12
C MET A 1 -24.72 -9.38 9.64
N LEU A 2 -23.70 -10.10 9.12
CA LEU A 2 -23.68 -10.43 7.70
C LEU A 2 -24.90 -11.26 7.25
N CYS A 3 -25.36 -12.18 8.07
CA CYS A 3 -26.54 -13.00 7.77
C CYS A 3 -27.87 -12.22 7.65
N GLU A 4 -27.91 -10.97 8.09
CA GLU A 4 -29.13 -10.13 7.99
C GLU A 4 -29.26 -9.48 6.60
N ILE A 5 -28.17 -9.41 5.85
CA ILE A 5 -28.09 -8.70 4.58
C ILE A 5 -27.62 -9.59 3.42
N ALA A 6 -27.24 -10.84 3.70
CA ALA A 6 -26.67 -11.74 2.70
C ALA A 6 -27.11 -13.18 2.87
N ASP A 7 -27.29 -13.86 1.74
CA ASP A 7 -27.37 -15.31 1.67
C ASP A 7 -25.98 -15.93 1.53
N ILE A 8 -25.64 -16.87 2.42
CA ILE A 8 -24.32 -17.47 2.51
C ILE A 8 -24.42 -18.97 2.27
N SER A 9 -23.74 -19.45 1.24
CA SER A 9 -23.70 -20.88 0.89
C SER A 9 -22.32 -21.27 0.34
N THR A 10 -22.14 -22.56 0.10
CA THR A 10 -20.98 -23.10 -0.63
C THR A 10 -21.45 -23.63 -1.99
N GLY A 11 -20.52 -23.84 -2.91
CA GLY A 11 -20.80 -24.50 -4.17
C GLY A 11 -20.95 -26.03 -4.04
N ASN A 12 -21.17 -26.67 -5.17
CA ASN A 12 -21.34 -28.12 -5.27
C ASN A 12 -20.22 -28.78 -6.09
N SER A 13 -19.43 -28.00 -6.84
CA SER A 13 -18.40 -28.51 -7.76
C SER A 13 -17.12 -28.90 -7.05
N ASN A 14 -16.39 -29.83 -7.66
CA ASN A 14 -15.06 -30.26 -7.25
C ASN A 14 -13.98 -29.81 -8.25
N THR A 15 -12.77 -29.70 -7.81
CA THR A 15 -11.63 -29.23 -8.64
C THR A 15 -11.37 -30.11 -9.88
N ASN A 16 -11.69 -31.41 -9.81
CA ASN A 16 -11.55 -32.35 -10.94
C ASN A 16 -12.56 -32.09 -12.09
N GLU A 17 -13.54 -31.23 -11.88
CA GLU A 17 -14.50 -30.79 -12.90
C GLU A 17 -14.01 -29.58 -13.71
N ALA A 18 -12.82 -29.08 -13.39
CA ALA A 18 -12.21 -27.94 -14.10
C ALA A 18 -11.78 -28.36 -15.51
N VAL A 19 -11.97 -27.43 -16.46
CA VAL A 19 -11.60 -27.58 -17.87
C VAL A 19 -10.73 -26.37 -18.24
N GLU A 20 -9.62 -26.58 -18.93
CA GLU A 20 -8.64 -25.54 -19.25
C GLU A 20 -9.26 -24.35 -19.98
N ASP A 21 -10.05 -24.61 -21.04
CA ASP A 21 -10.75 -23.59 -21.84
C ASP A 21 -12.24 -23.52 -21.54
N GLY A 22 -12.65 -23.73 -20.28
CA GLY A 22 -14.03 -23.66 -19.86
C GLY A 22 -14.68 -22.30 -20.09
N LYS A 23 -15.98 -22.29 -20.31
CA LYS A 23 -16.75 -21.09 -20.63
C LYS A 23 -16.91 -20.11 -19.46
N TYR A 24 -17.07 -20.63 -18.26
CA TYR A 24 -17.38 -19.84 -17.06
C TYR A 24 -16.24 -19.89 -16.04
N PRO A 25 -16.04 -18.82 -15.24
CA PRO A 25 -15.11 -18.87 -14.13
C PRO A 25 -15.57 -19.88 -13.07
N PHE A 26 -14.66 -20.67 -12.58
CA PHE A 26 -14.87 -21.63 -11.52
C PHE A 26 -14.02 -21.24 -10.31
N PHE A 27 -14.68 -20.68 -9.30
CA PHE A 27 -14.01 -20.22 -8.09
C PHE A 27 -13.74 -21.37 -7.14
N VAL A 28 -12.48 -21.53 -6.81
CA VAL A 28 -11.98 -22.51 -5.86
C VAL A 28 -11.38 -21.81 -4.64
N ARG A 29 -10.42 -22.40 -3.95
CA ARG A 29 -9.77 -21.81 -2.77
C ARG A 29 -8.50 -20.98 -3.09
N SER A 30 -8.12 -20.90 -4.36
CA SER A 30 -6.95 -20.17 -4.85
C SER A 30 -7.29 -18.76 -5.28
N GLN A 31 -6.25 -17.93 -5.41
CA GLN A 31 -6.37 -16.57 -5.94
C GLN A 31 -6.74 -16.56 -7.42
N GLU A 32 -6.26 -17.56 -8.18
CA GLU A 32 -6.61 -17.71 -9.59
C GLU A 32 -7.82 -18.63 -9.72
N PRO A 33 -8.93 -18.18 -10.33
CA PRO A 33 -10.08 -19.02 -10.62
C PRO A 33 -9.73 -20.01 -11.74
N LEU A 34 -10.27 -21.22 -11.62
CA LEU A 34 -10.30 -22.21 -12.69
C LEU A 34 -11.42 -21.89 -13.67
N ARG A 35 -11.64 -22.77 -14.64
CA ARG A 35 -12.74 -22.63 -15.61
C ARG A 35 -13.56 -23.91 -15.68
N LYS A 36 -14.84 -23.76 -16.05
CA LYS A 36 -15.80 -24.86 -16.21
C LYS A 36 -16.79 -24.57 -17.35
N ASN A 37 -17.37 -25.58 -17.97
CA ASN A 37 -18.32 -25.39 -19.08
C ASN A 37 -19.77 -25.11 -18.64
N ASP A 38 -20.11 -25.39 -17.41
CA ASP A 38 -21.39 -25.11 -16.78
C ASP A 38 -21.22 -24.12 -15.61
N PHE A 39 -22.33 -23.56 -15.17
CA PHE A 39 -22.37 -22.62 -14.05
C PHE A 39 -23.43 -23.04 -13.04
N GLU A 40 -23.26 -22.65 -11.79
CA GLU A 40 -24.19 -22.92 -10.69
C GLU A 40 -24.98 -21.68 -10.30
N TYR A 41 -24.41 -20.49 -10.50
CA TYR A 41 -24.97 -19.21 -10.06
C TYR A 41 -24.90 -18.19 -11.18
N ASP A 42 -25.89 -17.26 -11.20
CA ASP A 42 -25.95 -16.12 -12.12
C ASP A 42 -26.39 -14.90 -11.30
N GLU A 43 -25.45 -14.22 -10.66
CA GLU A 43 -25.71 -13.16 -9.67
C GLU A 43 -24.46 -12.33 -9.37
N ALA A 44 -24.61 -11.26 -8.57
CA ALA A 44 -23.49 -10.60 -7.92
C ALA A 44 -23.15 -11.28 -6.60
N ALA A 45 -21.91 -11.70 -6.41
CA ALA A 45 -21.47 -12.37 -5.20
C ALA A 45 -20.03 -12.06 -4.81
N ILE A 46 -19.78 -12.13 -3.50
CA ILE A 46 -18.44 -12.15 -2.92
C ILE A 46 -18.08 -13.60 -2.62
N ILE A 47 -16.90 -14.02 -3.07
CA ILE A 47 -16.43 -15.39 -2.89
C ILE A 47 -15.18 -15.38 -2.02
N THR A 48 -15.10 -16.30 -1.07
CA THR A 48 -13.94 -16.50 -0.20
C THR A 48 -13.63 -17.96 0.04
N ALA A 49 -12.36 -18.28 0.27
CA ALA A 49 -11.94 -19.63 0.60
C ALA A 49 -12.46 -20.07 1.98
N GLY A 50 -13.05 -21.25 2.04
CA GLY A 50 -13.59 -21.83 3.28
C GLY A 50 -12.55 -22.56 4.13
N ASP A 51 -11.48 -23.08 3.52
CA ASP A 51 -10.41 -23.76 4.22
C ASP A 51 -9.02 -23.55 3.56
N GLY A 52 -7.98 -23.94 4.25
CA GLY A 52 -6.59 -23.90 3.76
C GLY A 52 -5.94 -22.52 3.84
N VAL A 53 -4.85 -22.36 3.08
CA VAL A 53 -4.00 -21.15 3.13
C VAL A 53 -4.67 -19.89 2.60
N GLY A 54 -5.75 -20.04 1.84
CA GLY A 54 -6.55 -18.94 1.29
C GLY A 54 -7.54 -18.29 2.27
N VAL A 55 -7.74 -18.90 3.44
CA VAL A 55 -8.68 -18.41 4.45
C VAL A 55 -8.36 -16.99 4.90
N GLY A 56 -9.32 -16.07 4.73
CA GLY A 56 -9.17 -14.66 5.06
C GLY A 56 -8.20 -13.88 4.16
N LYS A 57 -7.73 -14.47 3.07
CA LYS A 57 -6.80 -13.85 2.10
C LYS A 57 -7.32 -13.87 0.67
N VAL A 58 -8.07 -14.91 0.30
CA VAL A 58 -8.65 -15.06 -1.05
C VAL A 58 -10.06 -14.49 -1.05
N TYR A 59 -10.26 -13.48 -1.89
CA TYR A 59 -11.54 -12.84 -2.13
C TYR A 59 -11.70 -12.55 -3.61
N HIS A 60 -12.87 -12.90 -4.16
CA HIS A 60 -13.28 -12.51 -5.51
C HIS A 60 -14.62 -11.78 -5.45
N TYR A 61 -14.82 -10.88 -6.37
CA TYR A 61 -16.10 -10.28 -6.67
C TYR A 61 -16.49 -10.65 -8.09
N ILE A 62 -17.68 -11.15 -8.28
CA ILE A 62 -18.22 -11.58 -9.56
C ILE A 62 -19.62 -11.04 -9.76
N GLU A 63 -19.92 -10.62 -10.98
CA GLU A 63 -21.26 -10.35 -11.48
C GLU A 63 -21.51 -11.24 -12.69
N GLY A 64 -22.56 -12.05 -12.64
CA GLY A 64 -22.97 -12.96 -13.70
C GLY A 64 -22.74 -14.44 -13.38
N LYS A 65 -22.47 -15.23 -14.43
CA LYS A 65 -22.46 -16.70 -14.36
C LYS A 65 -21.12 -17.24 -13.87
N TYR A 66 -21.16 -18.12 -12.86
CA TYR A 66 -19.98 -18.77 -12.32
C TYR A 66 -20.29 -20.14 -11.69
N ALA A 67 -19.25 -20.97 -11.59
CA ALA A 67 -19.27 -22.20 -10.81
C ALA A 67 -18.50 -22.00 -9.51
N LEU A 68 -18.83 -22.77 -8.47
CA LEU A 68 -18.25 -22.62 -7.14
C LEU A 68 -17.88 -23.97 -6.54
N HIS A 69 -16.68 -24.02 -5.96
CA HIS A 69 -16.19 -25.20 -5.26
C HIS A 69 -16.92 -25.40 -3.92
N GLN A 70 -17.17 -26.67 -3.55
CA GLN A 70 -17.84 -27.06 -2.30
C GLN A 70 -17.19 -26.56 -1.01
N ARG A 71 -15.89 -26.12 -1.07
CA ARG A 71 -15.15 -25.56 0.06
C ARG A 71 -14.83 -24.06 -0.10
N ALA A 72 -15.51 -23.38 -1.01
CA ALA A 72 -15.52 -21.94 -1.12
C ALA A 72 -16.90 -21.40 -0.74
N TYR A 73 -16.93 -20.28 -0.05
CA TYR A 73 -18.18 -19.63 0.33
C TYR A 73 -18.54 -18.57 -0.69
N ARG A 74 -19.82 -18.54 -1.02
CA ARG A 74 -20.54 -17.50 -1.72
C ARG A 74 -21.29 -16.66 -0.71
N ILE A 75 -21.21 -15.33 -0.86
CA ILE A 75 -21.94 -14.33 -0.07
C ILE A 75 -22.68 -13.45 -1.07
N HIS A 76 -23.97 -13.70 -1.23
CA HIS A 76 -24.85 -12.94 -2.10
C HIS A 76 -25.65 -11.95 -1.27
N ILE A 77 -25.51 -10.65 -1.57
CA ILE A 77 -26.27 -9.60 -0.90
C ILE A 77 -27.70 -9.63 -1.41
N ASN A 78 -28.66 -9.76 -0.51
CA ASN A 78 -30.08 -9.95 -0.80
C ASN A 78 -30.97 -8.74 -0.45
N THR A 79 -30.36 -7.57 -0.22
CA THR A 79 -31.05 -6.32 0.09
C THR A 79 -30.58 -5.17 -0.81
N SER A 80 -31.50 -4.28 -1.16
CA SER A 80 -31.22 -3.09 -1.96
C SER A 80 -30.57 -1.95 -1.17
N GLU A 81 -30.51 -2.05 0.15
CA GLU A 81 -29.89 -1.03 1.03
C GLU A 81 -28.37 -1.13 1.06
N VAL A 82 -27.82 -2.11 0.35
CA VAL A 82 -26.42 -2.48 0.45
C VAL A 82 -25.80 -2.68 -0.93
N VAL A 83 -24.67 -2.03 -1.15
CA VAL A 83 -23.85 -2.20 -2.36
C VAL A 83 -22.94 -3.43 -2.18
N PRO A 84 -23.10 -4.51 -2.96
CA PRO A 84 -22.31 -5.74 -2.80
C PRO A 84 -20.79 -5.48 -2.85
N LYS A 85 -20.34 -4.62 -3.75
CA LYS A 85 -18.93 -4.29 -3.92
C LYS A 85 -18.35 -3.51 -2.73
N TYR A 86 -19.15 -2.75 -2.00
CA TYR A 86 -18.75 -2.13 -0.75
C TYR A 86 -18.33 -3.19 0.28
N TYR A 87 -19.12 -4.25 0.42
CA TYR A 87 -18.78 -5.33 1.35
C TYR A 87 -17.64 -6.20 0.87
N PHE A 88 -17.42 -6.33 -0.41
CA PHE A 88 -16.20 -6.94 -0.93
C PHE A 88 -14.94 -6.22 -0.41
N HIS A 89 -14.87 -4.91 -0.54
CA HIS A 89 -13.77 -4.11 0.00
C HIS A 89 -13.70 -4.16 1.52
N TYR A 90 -14.85 -4.09 2.19
CA TYR A 90 -14.93 -4.18 3.64
C TYR A 90 -14.41 -5.52 4.17
N MET A 91 -14.78 -6.63 3.56
CA MET A 91 -14.31 -7.97 3.91
C MET A 91 -12.82 -8.13 3.68
N LYS A 92 -12.28 -7.67 2.57
CA LYS A 92 -10.83 -7.67 2.31
C LYS A 92 -10.04 -6.99 3.45
N ALA A 93 -10.58 -5.93 4.01
CA ALA A 93 -9.91 -5.15 5.07
C ALA A 93 -10.15 -5.70 6.49
N LYS A 94 -11.32 -6.24 6.80
CA LYS A 94 -11.76 -6.49 8.17
C LYS A 94 -11.99 -7.96 8.53
N PHE A 95 -12.19 -8.83 7.55
CA PHE A 95 -12.54 -10.21 7.84
C PHE A 95 -11.37 -11.04 8.39
N LEU A 96 -10.15 -10.89 7.87
CA LEU A 96 -8.99 -11.60 8.40
C LEU A 96 -8.71 -11.28 9.88
N PRO A 97 -8.65 -10.00 10.33
CA PRO A 97 -8.51 -9.68 11.74
C PRO A 97 -9.64 -10.21 12.63
N TYR A 98 -10.86 -10.29 12.08
CA TYR A 98 -12.00 -10.85 12.79
C TYR A 98 -11.86 -12.36 13.02
N ILE A 99 -11.56 -13.13 11.97
CA ILE A 99 -11.44 -14.59 12.09
C ILE A 99 -10.22 -14.98 12.94
N GLN A 100 -9.13 -14.23 12.91
CA GLN A 100 -7.96 -14.47 13.76
C GLN A 100 -8.28 -14.42 15.26
N LYS A 101 -9.28 -13.65 15.67
CA LYS A 101 -9.75 -13.57 17.06
C LYS A 101 -10.70 -14.72 17.43
N THR A 102 -11.35 -15.33 16.45
CA THR A 102 -12.43 -16.32 16.65
C THR A 102 -12.02 -17.74 16.26
N MET A 103 -10.91 -17.90 15.55
CA MET A 103 -10.39 -19.19 15.12
C MET A 103 -9.72 -19.96 16.25
N PHE A 104 -10.08 -21.22 16.39
CA PHE A 104 -9.24 -22.17 17.14
C PHE A 104 -7.91 -22.38 16.42
N GLN A 105 -6.82 -22.34 17.16
CA GLN A 105 -5.49 -22.67 16.65
C GLN A 105 -5.39 -24.18 16.36
N GLY A 106 -5.91 -24.59 15.19
CA GLY A 106 -5.75 -25.92 14.65
C GLY A 106 -4.73 -25.93 13.51
N SER A 107 -4.31 -27.12 13.09
CA SER A 107 -3.30 -27.31 12.02
C SER A 107 -3.72 -26.80 10.63
N VAL A 108 -5.00 -26.59 10.38
CA VAL A 108 -5.55 -26.05 9.12
C VAL A 108 -6.55 -24.95 9.44
N ALA A 109 -6.33 -23.76 8.90
CA ALA A 109 -7.26 -22.66 8.97
C ALA A 109 -8.57 -23.03 8.25
N SER A 110 -9.72 -22.90 8.91
CA SER A 110 -11.01 -23.11 8.28
C SER A 110 -12.06 -22.12 8.81
N ILE A 111 -12.89 -21.63 7.89
CA ILE A 111 -14.05 -20.81 8.21
C ILE A 111 -15.26 -21.72 8.27
N ARG A 112 -16.12 -21.49 9.25
CA ARG A 112 -17.42 -22.14 9.34
C ARG A 112 -18.53 -21.12 9.11
N ARG A 113 -19.63 -21.54 8.53
CA ARG A 113 -20.80 -20.69 8.22
C ARG A 113 -21.24 -19.80 9.42
N PRO A 114 -21.29 -20.29 10.67
CA PRO A 114 -21.62 -19.43 11.81
C PRO A 114 -20.66 -18.25 12.01
N MET A 115 -19.38 -18.39 11.66
CA MET A 115 -18.41 -17.29 11.74
C MET A 115 -18.70 -16.20 10.71
N LEU A 116 -19.05 -16.59 9.48
CA LEU A 116 -19.49 -15.65 8.45
C LEU A 116 -20.82 -14.98 8.86
N ASN A 117 -21.79 -15.74 9.33
CA ASN A 117 -23.07 -15.23 9.78
C ASN A 117 -22.93 -14.15 10.87
N ALA A 118 -22.04 -14.38 11.83
CA ALA A 118 -21.79 -13.49 12.96
C ALA A 118 -20.81 -12.34 12.64
N PHE A 119 -20.30 -12.26 11.41
CA PHE A 119 -19.38 -11.18 11.05
C PHE A 119 -20.09 -9.82 11.12
N PRO A 120 -19.59 -8.86 11.94
CA PRO A 120 -20.21 -7.56 12.09
C PRO A 120 -19.96 -6.71 10.84
N VAL A 121 -21.03 -6.18 10.27
CA VAL A 121 -20.98 -5.34 9.07
C VAL A 121 -21.71 -4.02 9.33
N PRO A 122 -21.10 -2.86 9.01
CA PRO A 122 -21.78 -1.57 9.13
C PRO A 122 -22.69 -1.37 7.92
N VAL A 123 -23.91 -0.91 8.14
CA VAL A 123 -24.80 -0.46 7.07
C VAL A 123 -24.75 1.06 7.05
N LEU A 124 -24.02 1.62 6.08
CA LEU A 124 -23.90 3.04 5.84
C LEU A 124 -24.98 3.51 4.85
N PRO A 125 -25.28 4.81 4.75
CA PRO A 125 -26.11 5.34 3.66
C PRO A 125 -25.55 4.95 2.28
N LEU A 126 -26.43 4.67 1.31
CA LEU A 126 -26.04 4.19 -0.02
C LEU A 126 -25.10 5.12 -0.78
N ASP A 127 -25.27 6.41 -0.65
CA ASP A 127 -24.41 7.43 -1.25
C ASP A 127 -22.99 7.33 -0.71
N VAL A 128 -22.82 7.09 0.59
CA VAL A 128 -21.52 6.88 1.25
C VAL A 128 -20.88 5.58 0.77
N GLN A 129 -21.65 4.48 0.71
CA GLN A 129 -21.16 3.20 0.19
C GLN A 129 -20.64 3.35 -1.25
N ASN A 130 -21.44 3.95 -2.14
CA ASN A 130 -21.06 4.18 -3.54
C ASN A 130 -19.81 5.06 -3.67
N ARG A 131 -19.69 6.11 -2.85
CA ARG A 131 -18.50 6.96 -2.84
C ARG A 131 -17.25 6.19 -2.44
N ILE A 132 -17.33 5.34 -1.43
CA ILE A 132 -16.22 4.48 -0.99
C ILE A 132 -15.83 3.49 -2.11
N VAL A 133 -16.79 2.83 -2.73
CA VAL A 133 -16.54 1.90 -3.85
C VAL A 133 -15.82 2.62 -4.99
N ASN A 134 -16.33 3.77 -5.42
CA ASN A 134 -15.72 4.53 -6.51
C ASN A 134 -14.26 4.93 -6.23
N VAL A 135 -13.96 5.32 -5.00
CA VAL A 135 -12.59 5.67 -4.60
C VAL A 135 -11.69 4.43 -4.63
N LEU A 136 -12.12 3.32 -4.02
CA LEU A 136 -11.32 2.11 -3.93
C LEU A 136 -11.11 1.43 -5.28
N ASP A 137 -12.13 1.41 -6.14
CA ASP A 137 -12.03 0.88 -7.51
C ASP A 137 -11.06 1.69 -8.36
N ASN A 138 -11.08 3.03 -8.22
CA ASN A 138 -10.13 3.88 -8.92
C ASN A 138 -8.70 3.63 -8.43
N PHE A 139 -8.49 3.43 -7.13
CA PHE A 139 -7.18 3.05 -6.60
C PHE A 139 -6.72 1.68 -7.13
N GLU A 140 -7.58 0.65 -7.09
CA GLU A 140 -7.24 -0.66 -7.66
C GLU A 140 -6.88 -0.55 -9.14
N LYS A 141 -7.64 0.23 -9.91
CA LYS A 141 -7.36 0.46 -11.33
C LYS A 141 -6.01 1.14 -11.55
N ILE A 142 -5.70 2.21 -10.81
CA ILE A 142 -4.41 2.91 -10.92
C ILE A 142 -3.25 1.98 -10.53
N CYS A 143 -3.39 1.19 -9.46
CA CYS A 143 -2.36 0.26 -9.01
C CYS A 143 -2.14 -0.92 -9.96
N SER A 144 -3.18 -1.37 -10.66
CA SER A 144 -3.10 -2.48 -11.63
C SER A 144 -2.67 -2.03 -13.03
N ASP A 145 -2.81 -0.76 -13.35
CA ASP A 145 -2.41 -0.21 -14.65
C ASP A 145 -0.95 0.25 -14.60
N LEU A 146 -0.06 -0.63 -15.07
CA LEU A 146 1.38 -0.36 -15.16
C LEU A 146 1.72 0.80 -16.11
N ASN A 147 0.83 1.17 -17.01
CA ASN A 147 1.03 2.29 -17.95
C ASN A 147 0.66 3.65 -17.35
N ILE A 148 -0.21 3.67 -16.33
CA ILE A 148 -0.64 4.91 -15.66
C ILE A 148 0.07 5.09 -14.31
N GLY A 149 0.07 4.08 -13.46
CA GLY A 149 0.56 4.17 -12.09
C GLY A 149 2.09 4.24 -12.02
N LEU A 150 2.79 3.33 -12.68
CA LEU A 150 4.24 3.21 -12.58
C LEU A 150 5.00 4.39 -13.22
N PRO A 151 4.67 4.85 -14.43
CA PRO A 151 5.31 6.02 -15.01
C PRO A 151 5.12 7.29 -14.19
N ALA A 152 3.93 7.54 -13.66
CA ALA A 152 3.65 8.70 -12.81
C ALA A 152 4.45 8.66 -11.50
N GLU A 153 4.58 7.49 -10.87
CA GLU A 153 5.41 7.31 -9.67
C GLU A 153 6.91 7.49 -9.99
N ILE A 154 7.40 6.97 -11.10
CA ILE A 154 8.80 7.16 -11.54
C ILE A 154 9.09 8.64 -11.75
N GLU A 155 8.21 9.37 -12.44
CA GLU A 155 8.37 10.80 -12.68
C GLU A 155 8.35 11.60 -11.36
N ALA A 156 7.45 11.27 -10.43
CA ALA A 156 7.38 11.91 -9.13
C ALA A 156 8.66 11.67 -8.30
N ARG A 157 9.19 10.45 -8.31
CA ARG A 157 10.45 10.11 -7.64
C ARG A 157 11.65 10.78 -8.28
N GLN A 158 11.67 10.86 -9.61
CA GLN A 158 12.74 11.58 -10.33
C GLN A 158 12.78 13.06 -9.94
N LYS A 159 11.63 13.76 -9.94
CA LYS A 159 11.54 15.16 -9.49
C LYS A 159 11.96 15.34 -8.03
N GLN A 160 11.57 14.42 -7.16
CA GLN A 160 11.95 14.42 -5.75
C GLN A 160 13.48 14.26 -5.60
N TYR A 161 14.07 13.31 -6.33
CA TYR A 161 15.52 13.10 -6.34
C TYR A 161 16.28 14.34 -6.83
N GLU A 162 15.87 14.94 -7.95
CA GLU A 162 16.48 16.14 -8.50
C GLU A 162 16.43 17.30 -7.51
N TYR A 163 15.29 17.54 -6.90
CA TYR A 163 15.12 18.57 -5.88
C TYR A 163 16.10 18.41 -4.70
N TYR A 164 16.17 17.22 -4.11
CA TYR A 164 17.06 17.00 -2.97
C TYR A 164 18.52 16.98 -3.36
N ARG A 165 18.88 16.43 -4.52
CA ARG A 165 20.24 16.47 -5.06
C ARG A 165 20.71 17.91 -5.21
N ASP A 166 19.95 18.75 -5.87
CA ASP A 166 20.33 20.12 -6.12
C ASP A 166 20.45 20.92 -4.81
N LYS A 167 19.54 20.69 -3.88
CA LYS A 167 19.60 21.31 -2.55
C LYS A 167 20.86 20.91 -1.76
N LEU A 168 21.23 19.63 -1.81
CA LEU A 168 22.45 19.13 -1.13
C LEU A 168 23.73 19.66 -1.79
N LEU A 169 23.79 19.72 -3.11
CA LEU A 169 24.95 20.25 -3.83
C LEU A 169 25.13 21.76 -3.58
N THR A 170 24.05 22.53 -3.63
CA THR A 170 24.10 23.98 -3.32
C THR A 170 24.52 24.22 -1.88
N PHE A 171 24.10 23.39 -0.93
CA PHE A 171 24.55 23.51 0.46
C PHE A 171 26.05 23.23 0.61
N ALA A 172 26.58 22.22 -0.10
CA ALA A 172 28.01 21.91 -0.11
C ALA A 172 28.86 23.05 -0.72
N GLU A 173 28.39 23.68 -1.79
CA GLU A 173 29.04 24.83 -2.43
C GLU A 173 29.12 26.05 -1.48
N ILE A 174 28.00 26.37 -0.82
CA ILE A 174 27.97 27.47 0.17
C ILE A 174 28.89 27.17 1.35
N GLY A 175 28.89 25.93 1.86
CA GLY A 175 29.77 25.49 2.92
C GLY A 175 31.26 25.68 2.56
N ASN A 176 31.69 25.25 1.39
CA ASN A 176 33.06 25.43 0.89
C ASN A 176 33.41 26.90 0.71
N THR A 177 32.50 27.73 0.22
CA THR A 177 32.73 29.17 0.07
C THR A 177 32.90 29.86 1.43
N ILE A 178 32.14 29.49 2.43
CA ILE A 178 32.26 30.03 3.79
C ILE A 178 33.61 29.63 4.42
N LEU A 179 34.00 28.37 4.27
CA LEU A 179 35.27 27.86 4.80
C LEU A 179 36.47 28.57 4.14
N SER A 180 36.48 28.73 2.83
CA SER A 180 37.58 29.42 2.10
C SER A 180 37.69 30.89 2.49
N ARG A 181 36.57 31.61 2.70
CA ARG A 181 36.58 33.00 3.20
C ARG A 181 37.12 33.09 4.64
N ALA A 182 36.73 32.13 5.50
CA ALA A 182 37.23 32.11 6.87
C ALA A 182 38.74 31.85 6.92
N GLU A 183 39.29 31.00 6.06
CA GLU A 183 40.70 30.72 5.94
C GLU A 183 41.46 31.94 5.41
N GLN A 184 40.97 32.64 4.39
CA GLN A 184 41.54 33.88 3.88
C GLN A 184 41.58 34.96 4.95
N SER A 185 40.50 35.16 5.70
CA SER A 185 40.46 36.16 6.79
C SER A 185 41.45 35.86 7.90
N ARG A 186 41.63 34.58 8.27
CA ARG A 186 42.64 34.17 9.25
C ARG A 186 44.09 34.44 8.74
N ALA A 187 44.33 34.14 7.47
CA ALA A 187 45.64 34.40 6.86
C ALA A 187 45.97 35.90 6.80
N GLU A 188 45.01 36.76 6.50
CA GLU A 188 45.16 38.22 6.52
C GLU A 188 45.42 38.76 7.92
N GLN A 189 44.71 38.27 8.94
CA GLN A 189 44.93 38.63 10.33
C GLN A 189 46.35 38.25 10.78
N SER A 190 46.80 37.04 10.47
CA SER A 190 48.16 36.56 10.82
C SER A 190 49.23 37.40 10.16
N ARG A 191 49.07 37.80 8.88
CA ARG A 191 50.02 38.71 8.20
C ARG A 191 50.07 40.10 8.83
N ALA A 192 48.87 40.64 9.22
CA ALA A 192 48.80 41.93 9.88
C ALA A 192 49.47 41.91 11.26
N GLU A 193 49.33 40.85 12.02
CA GLU A 193 50.02 40.67 13.30
C GLU A 193 51.56 40.56 13.13
N GLN A 194 52.02 39.80 12.15
CA GLN A 194 53.42 39.69 11.84
C GLN A 194 54.03 41.06 11.46
N SER A 195 53.39 41.84 10.59
CA SER A 195 53.81 43.18 10.18
C SER A 195 53.88 44.13 11.35
N ARG A 196 52.92 44.10 12.28
CA ARG A 196 52.94 44.92 13.52
C ARG A 196 54.08 44.52 14.43
N ALA A 197 54.35 43.21 14.58
CA ALA A 197 55.48 42.72 15.38
C ALA A 197 56.81 43.14 14.79
N GLU A 198 57.00 43.14 13.47
CA GLU A 198 58.21 43.62 12.77
C GLU A 198 58.40 45.13 12.94
N GLN A 199 57.34 45.93 12.80
CA GLN A 199 57.36 47.36 13.04
C GLN A 199 57.78 47.69 14.48
N SER A 200 57.18 46.98 15.47
CA SER A 200 57.53 47.17 16.88
C SER A 200 58.99 46.83 17.17
N ARG A 201 59.54 45.78 16.58
CA ARG A 201 61.00 45.42 16.68
C ARG A 201 61.91 46.48 16.04
N ALA A 202 61.49 46.98 14.87
CA ALA A 202 62.27 48.03 14.19
C ALA A 202 62.28 49.35 15.00
N GLU A 203 61.18 49.71 15.63
CA GLU A 203 61.08 50.86 16.52
C GLU A 203 61.96 50.71 17.77
N GLN A 204 61.96 49.54 18.41
CA GLN A 204 62.79 49.21 19.54
C GLN A 204 64.29 49.32 19.17
N SER A 205 64.65 48.72 18.05
CA SER A 205 66.09 48.80 17.57
C SER A 205 66.53 50.21 17.30
N ARG A 206 65.65 51.06 16.72
CA ARG A 206 65.94 52.50 16.54
C ARG A 206 66.06 53.25 17.86
N ALA A 207 65.24 52.96 18.84
CA ALA A 207 65.29 53.57 20.17
C ALA A 207 66.57 53.19 20.94
N GLU A 208 67.09 51.96 20.76
CA GLU A 208 68.33 51.50 21.33
C GLU A 208 69.51 52.18 20.69
N GLN A 209 69.54 52.34 19.36
CA GLN A 209 70.64 53.06 18.63
C GLN A 209 70.71 54.53 18.96
N SER A 210 69.60 55.16 19.36
CA SER A 210 69.62 56.60 19.74
C SER A 210 70.02 56.83 21.21
N ARG A 211 70.29 55.81 22.00
CA ARG A 211 70.72 55.87 23.41
C ARG A 211 72.18 55.51 23.58
N ALA A 212 72.85 55.03 22.55
CA ALA A 212 74.26 54.77 22.50
C ALA A 212 75.02 55.97 21.93
#